data_c581bde8563c091705496e041a345ac1
#
_entry.id   c581bde8563c091705496e041a345ac1
#
_cell.length_a   1.000
_cell.length_b   1.000
_cell.length_c   1.000
_cell.angle_alpha   90.00
_cell.angle_beta   90.00
_cell.angle_gamma   90.00
#
_symmetry.space_group_name_H-M   'P 1'
#
loop_
_entity.id
_entity.type
_entity.pdbx_description
1 polymer ?
#
loop_
_entity_poly.entity_id
_entity_poly.type
_entity_poly.pdbx_seq_one_letter_code
_entity_poly.pdbx_strand_id
1 'polypeptide(L)'
;MEKYPYLVAELDGYVVGYAYAGRFVGRAAYDWSVETTIYLDRGMRGRGIGRRLYGALEEALKDMGVLNLNDCIAYPEKEDEYLTRSSAEFHARLGYRQVGEFRLCGYKFSRWYNMIWMEKLIGEHTSEPAAVAPYSAAGRK
;
A
#
# COMPACT_ATOMS: atom_id res chain seq x y z
N MET A 1 11.97 -9.75 13.46
CA MET A 1 10.86 -9.05 14.12
C MET A 1 10.25 -8.01 13.21
N GLU A 2 8.95 -8.03 13.13
CA GLU A 2 8.24 -7.12 12.23
C GLU A 2 8.08 -5.75 12.87
N LYS A 3 8.61 -4.73 12.21
CA LYS A 3 8.40 -3.36 12.64
C LYS A 3 7.03 -2.83 12.20
N TYR A 4 6.56 -3.28 11.05
CA TYR A 4 5.37 -2.75 10.41
C TYR A 4 4.23 -3.76 10.45
N PRO A 5 2.98 -3.29 10.39
CA PRO A 5 1.84 -4.20 10.43
C PRO A 5 1.72 -5.05 9.17
N TYR A 6 1.25 -6.27 9.35
CA TYR A 6 0.89 -7.19 8.29
C TYR A 6 -0.49 -7.72 8.64
N LEU A 7 -1.50 -7.36 7.87
CA LEU A 7 -2.89 -7.64 8.19
C LEU A 7 -3.47 -8.61 7.17
N VAL A 8 -4.33 -9.50 7.64
CA VAL A 8 -5.01 -10.44 6.76
C VAL A 8 -6.51 -10.26 6.88
N ALA A 9 -7.23 -10.57 5.81
CA ALA A 9 -8.68 -10.63 5.80
C ALA A 9 -9.08 -12.10 5.72
N GLU A 10 -9.96 -12.52 6.64
CA GLU A 10 -10.49 -13.88 6.65
C GLU A 10 -11.97 -13.86 6.39
N LEU A 11 -12.44 -14.83 5.63
CA LEU A 11 -13.84 -15.01 5.34
C LEU A 11 -14.13 -16.50 5.43
N ASP A 12 -15.06 -16.87 6.32
CA ASP A 12 -15.45 -18.28 6.53
C ASP A 12 -14.24 -19.17 6.84
N GLY A 13 -13.28 -18.64 7.60
CA GLY A 13 -12.12 -19.39 8.03
C GLY A 13 -10.98 -19.45 7.02
N TYR A 14 -11.11 -18.77 5.88
CA TYR A 14 -10.07 -18.75 4.86
C TYR A 14 -9.50 -17.34 4.71
N VAL A 15 -8.17 -17.27 4.53
CA VAL A 15 -7.52 -16.00 4.23
C VAL A 15 -7.81 -15.65 2.79
N VAL A 16 -8.45 -14.50 2.56
CA VAL A 16 -8.85 -14.06 1.22
C VAL A 16 -8.09 -12.83 0.74
N GLY A 17 -7.24 -12.29 1.58
CA GLY A 17 -6.41 -11.15 1.20
C GLY A 17 -5.50 -10.72 2.31
N TYR A 18 -4.56 -9.84 1.99
CA TYR A 18 -3.64 -9.28 2.98
C TYR A 18 -3.19 -7.90 2.54
N ALA A 19 -2.74 -7.12 3.52
CA ALA A 19 -2.14 -5.82 3.27
C ALA A 19 -1.03 -5.62 4.28
N TYR A 20 0.07 -5.02 3.85
CA TYR A 20 1.18 -4.80 4.74
C TYR A 20 1.96 -3.57 4.31
N ALA A 21 2.83 -3.12 5.20
CA ALA A 21 3.73 -2.01 4.93
C ALA A 21 5.16 -2.47 5.12
N GLY A 22 6.06 -1.81 4.41
CA GLY A 22 7.48 -2.04 4.53
C GLY A 22 8.24 -0.74 4.38
N ARG A 23 9.55 -0.82 4.57
CA ARG A 23 10.40 0.35 4.46
C ARG A 23 10.39 0.89 3.03
N PHE A 24 10.23 2.21 2.90
CA PHE A 24 10.19 2.84 1.58
C PHE A 24 11.60 2.99 1.00
N VAL A 25 12.49 3.63 1.78
CA VAL A 25 13.90 3.80 1.40
C VAL A 25 14.72 3.55 2.67
N GLY A 26 15.86 2.89 2.51
CA GLY A 26 16.66 2.44 3.66
C GLY A 26 17.50 3.50 4.36
N ARG A 27 17.06 4.77 4.35
CA ARG A 27 17.80 5.87 4.98
C ARG A 27 16.92 6.55 6.01
N ALA A 28 17.54 7.04 7.08
CA ALA A 28 16.82 7.62 8.22
C ALA A 28 15.94 8.81 7.83
N ALA A 29 16.33 9.55 6.82
CA ALA A 29 15.54 10.70 6.36
C ALA A 29 14.14 10.29 5.91
N TYR A 30 13.95 9.01 5.55
CA TYR A 30 12.68 8.53 5.01
C TYR A 30 11.95 7.60 5.97
N ASP A 31 12.26 7.67 7.27
CA ASP A 31 11.63 6.80 8.27
C ASP A 31 10.14 7.00 8.39
N TRP A 32 9.62 8.19 8.04
CA TRP A 32 8.19 8.49 8.13
C TRP A 32 7.41 8.08 6.89
N SER A 33 8.08 7.49 5.92
CA SER A 33 7.48 7.01 4.67
C SER A 33 7.55 5.49 4.62
N VAL A 34 6.46 4.87 4.16
CA VAL A 34 6.44 3.41 3.99
C VAL A 34 5.89 3.09 2.62
N GLU A 35 6.17 1.88 2.17
CA GLU A 35 5.53 1.33 0.98
C GLU A 35 4.42 0.39 1.45
N THR A 36 3.23 0.55 0.87
CA THR A 36 2.09 -0.29 1.20
C THR A 36 1.81 -1.25 0.06
N THR A 37 1.32 -2.43 0.41
CA THR A 37 1.01 -3.48 -0.55
C THR A 37 -0.29 -4.14 -0.14
N ILE A 38 -1.12 -4.47 -1.13
CA ILE A 38 -2.37 -5.17 -0.88
C ILE A 38 -2.55 -6.28 -1.91
N TYR A 39 -3.11 -7.38 -1.46
CA TYR A 39 -3.51 -8.48 -2.33
C TYR A 39 -4.88 -8.99 -1.91
N LEU A 40 -5.74 -9.24 -2.89
CA LEU A 40 -7.03 -9.86 -2.68
C LEU A 40 -7.18 -11.02 -3.63
N ASP A 41 -7.79 -12.11 -3.16
CA ASP A 41 -8.17 -13.20 -4.04
C ASP A 41 -9.11 -12.66 -5.12
N ARG A 42 -8.98 -13.25 -6.30
CA ARG A 42 -9.65 -12.74 -7.48
C ARG A 42 -11.17 -12.60 -7.28
N GLY A 43 -11.80 -13.57 -6.63
CA GLY A 43 -13.22 -13.55 -6.42
C GLY A 43 -13.69 -12.62 -5.32
N MET A 44 -12.78 -11.95 -4.62
CA MET A 44 -13.12 -11.11 -3.47
C MET A 44 -13.16 -9.63 -3.81
N ARG A 45 -12.93 -9.26 -5.06
CA ARG A 45 -12.96 -7.86 -5.46
C ARG A 45 -14.39 -7.36 -5.48
N GLY A 46 -14.56 -6.05 -5.22
CA GLY A 46 -15.87 -5.43 -5.25
C GLY A 46 -16.70 -5.64 -4.00
N ARG A 47 -16.14 -6.24 -2.94
CA ARG A 47 -16.85 -6.51 -1.69
C ARG A 47 -16.46 -5.56 -0.55
N GLY A 48 -15.62 -4.58 -0.84
CA GLY A 48 -15.17 -3.65 0.18
C GLY A 48 -14.06 -4.18 1.07
N ILE A 49 -13.56 -5.38 0.82
CA ILE A 49 -12.51 -5.98 1.64
C ILE A 49 -11.21 -5.20 1.53
N GLY A 50 -10.84 -4.78 0.32
CA GLY A 50 -9.62 -4.01 0.12
C GLY A 50 -9.66 -2.68 0.84
N ARG A 51 -10.78 -1.99 0.79
CA ARG A 51 -10.96 -0.72 1.51
C ARG A 51 -10.82 -0.92 3.00
N ARG A 52 -11.40 -2.00 3.53
CA ARG A 52 -11.31 -2.30 4.97
C ARG A 52 -9.90 -2.67 5.37
N LEU A 53 -9.19 -3.46 4.55
CA LEU A 53 -7.80 -3.82 4.82
C LEU A 53 -6.91 -2.58 4.86
N TYR A 54 -7.01 -1.73 3.85
CA TYR A 54 -6.19 -0.52 3.79
C TYR A 54 -6.59 0.48 4.87
N GLY A 55 -7.90 0.53 5.22
CA GLY A 55 -8.32 1.39 6.32
C GLY A 55 -7.68 0.98 7.64
N ALA A 56 -7.66 -0.32 7.92
CA ALA A 56 -7.04 -0.84 9.14
C ALA A 56 -5.52 -0.65 9.10
N LEU A 57 -4.89 -0.86 7.95
CA LEU A 57 -3.47 -0.66 7.80
C LEU A 57 -3.11 0.81 8.03
N GLU A 58 -3.87 1.72 7.45
CA GLU A 58 -3.63 3.15 7.59
C GLU A 58 -3.76 3.59 9.05
N GLU A 59 -4.78 3.08 9.76
CA GLU A 59 -4.95 3.39 11.18
C GLU A 59 -3.75 2.92 11.99
N ALA A 60 -3.28 1.70 11.72
CA ALA A 60 -2.11 1.16 12.42
C ALA A 60 -0.88 2.01 12.15
N LEU A 61 -0.70 2.44 10.91
CA LEU A 61 0.47 3.25 10.55
C LEU A 61 0.40 4.64 11.15
N LYS A 62 -0.79 5.24 11.22
CA LYS A 62 -0.97 6.52 11.90
C LYS A 62 -0.58 6.42 13.37
N ASP A 63 -0.99 5.34 14.03
CA ASP A 63 -0.67 5.14 15.44
C ASP A 63 0.84 5.02 15.66
N MET A 64 1.57 4.52 14.68
CA MET A 64 3.02 4.42 14.75
C MET A 64 3.72 5.75 14.52
N GLY A 65 3.05 6.72 13.92
CA GLY A 65 3.65 8.01 13.58
C GLY A 65 4.08 8.12 12.13
N VAL A 66 3.69 7.18 11.27
CA VAL A 66 3.98 7.24 9.84
C VAL A 66 3.17 8.37 9.22
N LEU A 67 3.78 9.10 8.30
CA LEU A 67 3.16 10.28 7.68
C LEU A 67 2.87 10.09 6.19
N ASN A 68 3.62 9.23 5.51
CA ASN A 68 3.51 9.07 4.06
C ASN A 68 3.33 7.62 3.70
N LEU A 69 2.31 7.34 2.88
CA LEU A 69 2.11 6.03 2.27
C LEU A 69 2.47 6.12 0.79
N ASN A 70 3.17 5.12 0.28
CA ASN A 70 3.60 5.08 -1.11
C ASN A 70 3.31 3.70 -1.67
N ASP A 71 2.87 3.64 -2.91
CA ASP A 71 2.56 2.37 -3.54
C ASP A 71 3.11 2.34 -4.96
N CYS A 72 3.74 1.21 -5.29
CA CYS A 72 4.35 0.98 -6.59
C CYS A 72 3.42 0.05 -7.36
N ILE A 73 2.91 0.49 -8.49
CA ILE A 73 1.85 -0.21 -9.20
C ILE A 73 2.23 -0.39 -10.66
N ALA A 74 2.12 -1.63 -11.17
CA ALA A 74 2.27 -1.88 -12.59
C ALA A 74 1.15 -1.17 -13.33
N TYR A 75 1.49 -0.47 -14.39
CA TYR A 75 0.56 0.42 -15.06
C TYR A 75 0.66 0.23 -16.58
N PRO A 76 -0.23 -0.58 -17.18
CA PRO A 76 -0.16 -0.81 -18.62
C PRO A 76 -0.58 0.43 -19.39
N GLU A 77 0.16 0.76 -20.45
CA GLU A 77 -0.26 1.83 -21.35
C GLU A 77 -1.56 1.46 -22.04
N LYS A 78 -1.70 0.17 -22.36
CA LYS A 78 -2.92 -0.40 -22.90
C LYS A 78 -3.25 -1.64 -22.10
N GLU A 79 -4.47 -1.70 -21.58
CA GLU A 79 -4.88 -2.86 -20.80
C GLU A 79 -4.89 -4.12 -21.66
N ASP A 80 -4.53 -5.24 -21.04
CA ASP A 80 -4.48 -6.53 -21.74
C ASP A 80 -5.05 -7.61 -20.83
N GLU A 81 -4.90 -8.88 -21.26
CA GLU A 81 -5.50 -9.99 -20.51
C GLU A 81 -4.82 -10.25 -19.17
N TYR A 82 -3.64 -9.69 -18.94
CA TYR A 82 -2.89 -9.91 -17.69
C TYR A 82 -3.00 -8.74 -16.72
N LEU A 83 -3.00 -7.50 -17.22
CA LEU A 83 -2.96 -6.32 -16.37
C LEU A 83 -3.96 -5.28 -16.83
N THR A 84 -4.65 -4.70 -15.86
CA THR A 84 -5.54 -3.57 -16.07
C THR A 84 -5.08 -2.42 -15.19
N ARG A 85 -5.76 -1.28 -15.30
CA ARG A 85 -5.49 -0.12 -14.45
C ARG A 85 -6.34 -0.12 -13.19
N SER A 86 -6.98 -1.24 -12.89
CA SER A 86 -7.90 -1.32 -11.76
C SER A 86 -7.22 -1.05 -10.42
N SER A 87 -5.97 -1.47 -10.25
CA SER A 87 -5.25 -1.20 -9.00
C SER A 87 -4.99 0.29 -8.81
N ALA A 88 -4.56 0.97 -9.88
CA ALA A 88 -4.36 2.42 -9.80
C ALA A 88 -5.68 3.14 -9.50
N GLU A 89 -6.77 2.72 -10.13
CA GLU A 89 -8.08 3.31 -9.88
C GLU A 89 -8.53 3.07 -8.45
N PHE A 90 -8.30 1.86 -7.93
CA PHE A 90 -8.63 1.53 -6.55
C PHE A 90 -7.88 2.44 -5.58
N HIS A 91 -6.57 2.62 -5.78
CA HIS A 91 -5.77 3.47 -4.91
C HIS A 91 -6.20 4.94 -5.02
N ALA A 92 -6.55 5.39 -6.22
CA ALA A 92 -7.03 6.76 -6.39
C ALA A 92 -8.32 6.99 -5.60
N ARG A 93 -9.21 6.00 -5.59
CA ARG A 93 -10.46 6.13 -4.82
C ARG A 93 -10.20 6.16 -3.32
N LEU A 94 -9.08 5.63 -2.86
CA LEU A 94 -8.71 5.66 -1.43
C LEU A 94 -7.94 6.93 -1.06
N GLY A 95 -7.71 7.83 -2.01
CA GLY A 95 -7.06 9.09 -1.74
C GLY A 95 -5.59 9.15 -2.13
N TYR A 96 -5.07 8.12 -2.76
CA TYR A 96 -3.71 8.16 -3.30
C TYR A 96 -3.70 9.01 -4.57
N ARG A 97 -2.57 9.69 -4.82
CA ARG A 97 -2.39 10.43 -6.06
C ARG A 97 -1.12 9.95 -6.76
N GLN A 98 -1.12 10.03 -8.08
CA GLN A 98 0.05 9.61 -8.86
C GLN A 98 1.16 10.64 -8.73
N VAL A 99 2.36 10.15 -8.46
CA VAL A 99 3.54 10.99 -8.28
C VAL A 99 4.43 10.96 -9.51
N GLY A 100 4.55 9.80 -10.13
CA GLY A 100 5.40 9.66 -11.30
C GLY A 100 5.19 8.33 -12.00
N GLU A 101 5.75 8.23 -13.20
CA GLU A 101 5.60 7.03 -14.01
C GLU A 101 6.94 6.68 -14.64
N PHE A 102 7.35 5.41 -14.50
CA PHE A 102 8.53 4.87 -15.20
C PHE A 102 8.03 4.05 -16.38
N ARG A 103 8.57 4.36 -17.54
CA ARG A 103 8.13 3.69 -18.77
C ARG A 103 8.91 2.42 -18.97
N LEU A 104 8.19 1.33 -19.34
CA LEU A 104 8.76 0.03 -19.69
C LEU A 104 9.78 -0.44 -18.66
N CYS A 105 9.39 -0.29 -17.39
CA CYS A 105 10.25 -0.58 -16.25
C CYS A 105 10.17 -2.04 -15.82
N GLY A 106 9.02 -2.68 -16.00
CA GLY A 106 8.82 -4.05 -15.54
C GLY A 106 8.56 -5.01 -16.68
N TYR A 107 9.16 -6.20 -16.59
CA TYR A 107 8.99 -7.23 -17.60
C TYR A 107 8.35 -8.45 -16.97
N LYS A 108 7.13 -8.80 -17.42
CA LYS A 108 6.48 -10.03 -16.99
C LYS A 108 5.43 -10.45 -18.03
N PHE A 109 5.07 -11.71 -18.02
CA PHE A 109 4.16 -12.28 -19.02
C PHE A 109 4.66 -12.01 -20.44
N SER A 110 5.99 -12.01 -20.63
CA SER A 110 6.65 -11.73 -21.90
C SER A 110 6.33 -10.35 -22.46
N ARG A 111 5.98 -9.41 -21.59
CA ARG A 111 5.61 -8.05 -21.99
C ARG A 111 6.24 -7.03 -21.06
N TRP A 112 6.43 -5.84 -21.59
CA TRP A 112 6.94 -4.70 -20.81
C TRP A 112 5.79 -3.84 -20.33
N TYR A 113 5.87 -3.41 -19.09
CA TYR A 113 4.84 -2.58 -18.48
C TYR A 113 5.48 -1.36 -17.83
N ASN A 114 4.72 -0.27 -17.81
CA ASN A 114 5.11 0.90 -17.05
C ASN A 114 4.85 0.63 -15.57
N MET A 115 5.43 1.47 -14.73
CA MET A 115 5.22 1.41 -13.29
C MET A 115 4.97 2.82 -12.80
N ILE A 116 3.93 2.99 -11.99
CA ILE A 116 3.67 4.30 -11.38
C ILE A 116 3.90 4.21 -9.87
N TRP A 117 4.26 5.34 -9.30
CA TRP A 117 4.25 5.53 -7.86
C TRP A 117 3.05 6.38 -7.50
N MET A 118 2.32 5.98 -6.48
CA MET A 118 1.21 6.74 -5.91
C MET A 118 1.50 6.99 -4.44
N GLU A 119 1.04 8.13 -3.93
CA GLU A 119 1.28 8.49 -2.54
C GLU A 119 0.02 8.96 -1.86
N LYS A 120 -0.03 8.80 -0.54
CA LYS A 120 -1.09 9.36 0.30
C LYS A 120 -0.45 9.87 1.57
N LEU A 121 -0.68 11.14 1.89
CA LEU A 121 -0.16 11.74 3.11
C LEU A 121 -1.22 11.56 4.19
N ILE A 122 -0.84 10.98 5.33
CA ILE A 122 -1.79 10.62 6.37
C ILE A 122 -1.55 11.35 7.69
N GLY A 123 -0.57 12.25 7.73
CA GLY A 123 -0.28 13.00 8.94
C GLY A 123 0.32 14.34 8.62
N GLU A 124 0.41 15.18 9.65
CA GLU A 124 0.92 16.53 9.49
C GLU A 124 2.44 16.54 9.54
N HIS A 125 3.06 17.25 8.59
CA HIS A 125 4.52 17.30 8.47
C HIS A 125 5.04 18.50 9.26
N THR A 126 5.30 18.27 10.54
CA THR A 126 5.81 19.31 11.43
C THR A 126 7.34 19.33 11.39
N SER A 127 7.92 20.42 11.95
CA SER A 127 9.37 20.54 11.97
C SER A 127 10.04 19.57 12.92
N GLU A 128 9.30 19.03 13.89
CA GLU A 128 9.85 18.09 14.87
C GLU A 128 8.92 16.91 15.04
N PRO A 129 8.86 16.01 14.02
CA PRO A 129 7.95 14.87 14.10
C PRO A 129 8.43 13.87 15.14
N ALA A 130 7.49 13.22 15.81
CA ALA A 130 7.82 12.12 16.72
C ALA A 130 8.44 10.98 15.92
N ALA A 131 9.36 10.26 16.55
CA ALA A 131 9.95 9.08 15.93
C ALA A 131 8.87 8.02 15.69
N VAL A 132 9.00 7.28 14.60
CA VAL A 132 8.07 6.20 14.28
C VAL A 132 8.34 5.04 15.23
N ALA A 133 7.28 4.61 15.95
CA ALA A 133 7.37 3.49 16.88
C ALA A 133 7.02 2.19 16.17
N PRO A 134 7.62 1.06 16.57
CA PRO A 134 7.25 -0.22 15.98
C PRO A 134 5.80 -0.55 16.23
N TYR A 135 5.21 -1.26 15.27
CA TYR A 135 3.82 -1.69 15.40
C TYR A 135 3.66 -2.68 16.55
N SER A 136 2.60 -2.52 17.33
CA SER A 136 2.27 -3.44 18.41
C SER A 136 0.80 -3.78 18.34
N ALA A 137 0.48 -4.99 17.90
CA ALA A 137 -0.90 -5.45 17.84
C ALA A 137 -1.50 -5.52 19.25
N ALA A 138 -0.68 -5.84 20.25
CA ALA A 138 -1.18 -5.95 21.63
C ALA A 138 -1.58 -4.59 22.21
N GLY A 139 -1.02 -3.51 21.70
CA GLY A 139 -1.35 -2.16 22.18
C GLY A 139 -2.56 -1.54 21.51
N ARG A 140 -3.15 -2.22 20.55
CA ARG A 140 -4.31 -1.67 19.83
C ARG A 140 -5.60 -2.09 20.50
N LYS A 141 -6.51 -1.17 20.60
CA LYS A 141 -7.81 -1.41 21.20
C LYS A 141 -8.93 -1.29 20.21
#